data_c575e03658a03ed19b56666a840c3f89
#
_entry.id   c575e03658a03ed19b56666a840c3f89
#
_cell.length_a   1.000
_cell.length_b   1.000
_cell.length_c   1.000
_cell.angle_alpha   90.00
_cell.angle_beta   90.00
_cell.angle_gamma   90.00
#
_symmetry.space_group_name_H-M   'P 1'
#
loop_
_entity.id
_entity.type
_entity.pdbx_description
1 polymer ?
#
loop_
_entity_poly.entity_id
_entity_poly.type
_entity_poly.pdbx_seq_one_letter_code
_entity_poly.pdbx_strand_id
1 'polypeptide(L)'
;MKAKLSERVVKAAEIGSRKYVLFDEDTPGFGLCVYTTGRKGFVLIYRIAGQQKRFTIGVWPTWSVTAARDEAKRLIREIDRGEDPLDTRKAA
;
A
#
# COMPACT_ATOMS: atom_id res chain seq x y z
N MET A 1 6.18 6.99 9.21
CA MET A 1 5.00 7.66 9.78
C MET A 1 3.82 6.70 9.76
N LYS A 2 3.04 6.65 10.82
CA LYS A 2 1.89 5.74 10.93
C LYS A 2 0.62 6.49 11.32
N ALA A 3 -0.50 6.06 10.79
CA ALA A 3 -1.82 6.55 11.15
C ALA A 3 -2.85 5.48 10.79
N LYS A 4 -4.04 5.59 11.38
CA LYS A 4 -5.13 4.75 10.93
C LYS A 4 -5.67 5.34 9.62
N LEU A 5 -5.39 4.69 8.50
CA LEU A 5 -5.80 5.21 7.20
C LEU A 5 -7.32 5.21 7.07
N SER A 6 -7.85 6.33 6.61
CA SER A 6 -9.26 6.54 6.32
C SER A 6 -9.35 7.49 5.15
N GLU A 7 -10.54 7.63 4.55
CA GLU A 7 -10.75 8.58 3.45
C GLU A 7 -10.36 10.00 3.88
N ARG A 8 -10.69 10.36 5.10
CA ARG A 8 -10.38 11.67 5.66
C ARG A 8 -8.86 11.88 5.76
N VAL A 9 -8.13 10.90 6.29
CA VAL A 9 -6.68 10.97 6.45
C VAL A 9 -5.98 11.05 5.09
N VAL A 10 -6.43 10.23 4.14
CA VAL A 10 -5.86 10.22 2.79
C VAL A 10 -6.09 11.55 2.09
N LYS A 11 -7.31 12.08 2.18
CA LYS A 11 -7.64 13.37 1.57
C LYS A 11 -6.81 14.50 2.17
N ALA A 12 -6.57 14.45 3.48
CA ALA A 12 -5.84 15.49 4.20
C ALA A 12 -4.32 15.38 4.07
N ALA A 13 -3.79 14.26 3.57
CA ALA A 13 -2.35 14.05 3.46
C ALA A 13 -1.74 15.07 2.51
N GLU A 14 -0.76 15.84 3.00
CA GLU A 14 -0.17 16.93 2.25
C GLU A 14 1.03 16.46 1.44
N ILE A 15 1.22 17.13 0.28
CA ILE A 15 2.39 16.91 -0.57
C ILE A 15 3.62 17.44 0.17
N GLY A 16 4.66 16.59 0.27
CA GLY A 16 5.92 16.99 0.86
C GLY A 16 6.95 17.35 -0.19
N SER A 17 8.15 17.69 0.26
CA SER A 17 9.29 17.96 -0.63
C SER A 17 9.82 16.68 -1.28
N ARG A 18 9.47 15.52 -0.70
CA ARG A 18 9.83 14.19 -1.20
C ARG A 18 8.61 13.29 -1.11
N LYS A 19 8.56 12.25 -1.94
CA LYS A 19 7.53 11.25 -1.77
C LYS A 19 7.73 10.54 -0.43
N TYR A 20 6.63 10.16 0.21
CA TYR A 20 6.69 9.45 1.48
C TYR A 20 5.54 8.44 1.57
N VAL A 21 5.68 7.49 2.48
CA VAL A 21 4.62 6.50 2.73
C VAL A 21 4.07 6.72 4.13
N LEU A 22 2.75 6.84 4.20
CA LEU A 22 2.02 6.90 5.46
C LEU A 22 1.46 5.50 5.72
N PHE A 23 2.06 4.77 6.67
CA PHE A 23 1.67 3.39 6.96
C PHE A 23 0.41 3.31 7.79
N ASP A 24 -0.41 2.29 7.50
CA ASP A 24 -1.60 2.01 8.27
C ASP A 24 -1.23 1.34 9.60
N GLU A 25 -1.84 1.80 10.69
CA GLU A 25 -1.57 1.24 12.02
C GLU A 25 -2.06 -0.20 12.17
N ASP A 26 -3.16 -0.55 11.49
CA ASP A 26 -3.85 -1.82 11.68
C ASP A 26 -3.38 -2.92 10.73
N THR A 27 -2.83 -2.56 9.58
CA THR A 27 -2.44 -3.51 8.55
C THR A 27 -0.95 -3.34 8.24
N PRO A 28 -0.08 -4.18 8.80
CA PRO A 28 1.37 -4.03 8.62
C PRO A 28 1.78 -4.05 7.15
N GLY A 29 2.62 -3.09 6.76
CA GLY A 29 3.13 -2.96 5.40
C GLY A 29 2.20 -2.24 4.44
N PHE A 30 0.92 -2.12 4.77
CA PHE A 30 -0.04 -1.37 3.96
C PHE A 30 0.11 0.12 4.22
N GLY A 31 0.14 0.91 3.17
CA GLY A 31 0.28 2.35 3.31
C GLY A 31 -0.15 3.14 2.10
N LEU A 32 -0.13 4.46 2.27
CA LEU A 32 -0.40 5.42 1.22
C LEU A 32 0.91 6.09 0.82
N CYS A 33 1.29 5.98 -0.44
CA CYS A 33 2.42 6.71 -0.98
C CYS A 33 1.91 8.05 -1.51
N VAL A 34 2.45 9.13 -0.96
CA VAL A 34 2.12 10.50 -1.41
C VAL A 34 3.28 10.99 -2.27
N TYR A 35 3.01 11.21 -3.54
CA TYR A 35 4.02 11.66 -4.50
C TYR A 35 4.10 13.18 -4.53
N THR A 36 5.25 13.70 -4.93
CA THR A 36 5.46 15.14 -5.03
C THR A 36 4.56 15.81 -6.07
N THR A 37 4.02 15.03 -7.00
CA THR A 37 3.06 15.50 -8.02
C THR A 37 1.64 15.67 -7.49
N GLY A 38 1.39 15.22 -6.24
CA GLY A 38 0.05 15.21 -5.67
C GLY A 38 -0.67 13.89 -5.84
N ARG A 39 -0.12 12.96 -6.61
CA ARG A 39 -0.68 11.63 -6.78
C ARG A 39 -0.58 10.86 -5.47
N LYS A 40 -1.61 10.11 -5.15
CA LYS A 40 -1.66 9.26 -3.95
C LYS A 40 -1.98 7.84 -4.37
N GLY A 41 -1.14 6.90 -3.97
CA GLY A 41 -1.31 5.50 -4.34
C GLY A 41 -1.17 4.57 -3.14
N PHE A 42 -1.98 3.52 -3.13
CA PHE A 42 -1.91 2.51 -2.07
C PHE A 42 -0.84 1.48 -2.43
N VAL A 43 -0.02 1.14 -1.45
CA VAL A 43 1.07 0.20 -1.62
C VAL A 43 1.08 -0.81 -0.49
N LEU A 44 1.64 -1.98 -0.76
CA LEU A 44 1.97 -2.97 0.26
C LEU A 44 3.47 -3.21 0.17
N ILE A 45 4.16 -2.92 1.28
CA ILE A 45 5.59 -3.18 1.39
C ILE A 45 5.75 -4.44 2.21
N TYR A 46 6.42 -5.44 1.67
CA TYR A 46 6.54 -6.74 2.30
C TYR A 46 7.92 -7.31 2.08
N ARG A 47 8.24 -8.34 2.82
CA ARG A 47 9.51 -9.06 2.69
C ARG A 47 9.22 -10.52 2.37
N ILE A 48 9.89 -11.03 1.34
CA ILE A 48 9.79 -12.44 0.96
C ILE A 48 11.17 -12.92 0.49
N ALA A 49 11.56 -14.12 0.90
CA ALA A 49 12.87 -14.69 0.57
C ALA A 49 14.03 -13.74 0.90
N GLY A 50 13.92 -13.00 2.01
CA GLY A 50 14.94 -12.07 2.46
C GLY A 50 14.98 -10.74 1.72
N GLN A 51 14.08 -10.52 0.76
CA GLN A 51 14.04 -9.29 -0.02
C GLN A 51 12.81 -8.45 0.32
N GLN A 52 13.03 -7.15 0.45
CA GLN A 52 11.92 -6.21 0.61
C GLN A 52 11.39 -5.82 -0.76
N LYS A 53 10.08 -5.92 -0.92
CA LYS A 53 9.40 -5.61 -2.18
C LYS A 53 8.23 -4.68 -1.95
N ARG A 54 7.82 -4.00 -3.01
CA ARG A 54 6.66 -3.11 -3.00
C ARG A 54 5.66 -3.56 -4.05
N PHE A 55 4.42 -3.74 -3.64
CA PHE A 55 3.31 -4.01 -4.54
C PHE A 55 2.40 -2.78 -4.57
N THR A 56 2.19 -2.20 -5.74
CA THR A 56 1.27 -1.07 -5.90
C THR A 56 -0.14 -1.61 -6.11
N ILE A 57 -1.02 -1.31 -5.18
CA ILE A 57 -2.42 -1.79 -5.21
C ILE A 57 -3.23 -0.96 -6.20
N GLY A 58 -3.20 0.35 -6.06
CA GLY A 58 -3.94 1.24 -6.94
C GLY A 58 -3.89 2.68 -6.48
N VAL A 59 -4.50 3.54 -7.28
CA VAL A 59 -4.46 4.99 -7.08
C VAL A 59 -5.74 5.46 -6.37
N TRP A 60 -5.59 6.35 -5.41
CA TRP A 60 -6.72 7.03 -4.80
C TRP A 60 -7.12 8.22 -5.69
N PRO A 61 -8.39 8.55 -5.88
CA PRO A 61 -9.57 7.94 -5.26
C PRO A 61 -10.21 6.80 -6.04
N THR A 62 -9.62 6.36 -7.16
CA THR A 62 -10.13 5.20 -7.92
C THR A 62 -10.31 4.00 -7.00
N TRP A 63 -9.33 3.78 -6.13
CA TRP A 63 -9.43 2.80 -5.05
C TRP A 63 -9.79 3.53 -3.76
N SER A 64 -10.80 3.04 -3.04
CA SER A 64 -11.09 3.53 -1.70
C SER A 64 -10.09 2.95 -0.70
N VAL A 65 -9.98 3.57 0.47
CA VAL A 65 -9.13 3.06 1.55
C VAL A 65 -9.56 1.65 1.95
N THR A 66 -10.87 1.41 2.09
CA THR A 66 -11.41 0.11 2.48
C THR A 66 -11.08 -0.96 1.44
N ALA A 67 -11.29 -0.67 0.17
CA ALA A 67 -10.99 -1.63 -0.90
C ALA A 67 -9.49 -1.93 -0.95
N ALA A 68 -8.65 -0.93 -0.81
CA ALA A 68 -7.21 -1.10 -0.83
C ALA A 68 -6.72 -1.91 0.39
N ARG A 69 -7.29 -1.64 1.57
CA ARG A 69 -6.95 -2.39 2.78
C ARG A 69 -7.34 -3.86 2.65
N ASP A 70 -8.53 -4.13 2.10
CA ASP A 70 -8.99 -5.50 1.89
C ASP A 70 -8.09 -6.24 0.93
N GLU A 71 -7.66 -5.57 -0.14
CA GLU A 71 -6.72 -6.16 -1.09
C GLU A 71 -5.36 -6.42 -0.42
N ALA A 72 -4.87 -5.49 0.41
CA ALA A 72 -3.64 -5.68 1.15
C ALA A 72 -3.72 -6.93 2.03
N LYS A 73 -4.83 -7.14 2.72
CA LYS A 73 -5.03 -8.33 3.57
C LYS A 73 -5.03 -9.60 2.74
N ARG A 74 -5.62 -9.57 1.55
CA ARG A 74 -5.60 -10.72 0.64
C ARG A 74 -4.17 -11.04 0.21
N LEU A 75 -3.40 -10.02 -0.15
CA LEU A 75 -2.00 -10.17 -0.56
C LEU A 75 -1.13 -10.69 0.59
N ILE A 76 -1.38 -10.23 1.81
CA ILE A 76 -0.66 -10.70 3.00
C ILE A 76 -0.87 -12.20 3.19
N ARG A 77 -2.09 -12.70 2.95
CA ARG A 77 -2.36 -14.13 3.05
C ARG A 77 -1.59 -14.93 1.99
N GLU A 78 -1.45 -14.39 0.77
CA GLU A 78 -0.62 -15.03 -0.26
C GLU A 78 0.83 -15.11 0.16
N ILE A 79 1.37 -14.01 0.69
CA ILE A 79 2.76 -13.93 1.16
C ILE A 79 2.98 -14.93 2.29
N ASP A 80 2.01 -15.05 3.20
CA ASP A 80 2.08 -15.96 4.33
C ASP A 80 2.15 -17.43 3.87
N ARG A 81 1.56 -17.74 2.71
CA ARG A 81 1.63 -19.06 2.08
C ARG A 81 2.91 -19.27 1.25
N GLY A 82 3.78 -18.26 1.21
CA GLY A 82 5.03 -18.33 0.45
C GLY A 82 4.89 -17.89 -1.01
N GLU A 83 3.75 -17.33 -1.38
CA GLU A 83 3.51 -16.83 -2.73
C GLU A 83 3.89 -15.36 -2.83
N ASP A 84 4.61 -15.00 -3.89
CA ASP A 84 4.96 -13.60 -4.13
C ASP A 84 3.92 -12.95 -5.04
N PRO A 85 3.14 -11.97 -4.55
CA PRO A 85 2.10 -11.32 -5.36
C PRO A 85 2.62 -10.69 -6.65
N LEU A 86 3.87 -10.21 -6.64
CA LEU A 86 4.47 -9.62 -7.84
C LEU A 86 4.69 -10.68 -8.93
N ASP A 87 5.09 -11.88 -8.54
CA ASP A 87 5.26 -12.99 -9.49
C ASP A 87 3.92 -13.43 -10.06
N THR A 88 2.91 -13.54 -9.21
CA THR A 88 1.55 -13.88 -9.62
C THR A 88 1.01 -12.84 -10.61
N ARG A 89 1.23 -11.58 -10.33
CA ARG A 89 0.81 -10.48 -11.18
C ARG A 89 1.48 -10.53 -12.56
N LYS A 90 2.77 -10.86 -12.59
CA LYS A 90 3.52 -10.98 -13.85
C LYS A 90 3.07 -12.17 -14.68
N ALA A 91 2.65 -13.25 -14.02
CA ALA A 91 2.19 -14.47 -14.70
C ALA A 91 0.78 -14.30 -15.30
N ALA A 92 0.02 -13.36 -14.82
CA ALA A 92 -1.32 -13.06 -15.35
C ALA A 92 -1.27 -12.16 -16.62
#